data_faf32ef8d67e1b71a818d28a1362a4d9
#
_entry.id   faf32ef8d67e1b71a818d28a1362a4d9
#
_cell.length_a   1.000
_cell.length_b   1.000
_cell.length_c   1.000
_cell.angle_alpha   90.00
_cell.angle_beta   90.00
_cell.angle_gamma   90.00
#
_symmetry.space_group_name_H-M   'P 1'
#
loop_
_entity.id
_entity.type
_entity.pdbx_description
1 polymer ?
#
loop_
_entity_poly.entity_id
_entity_poly.type
_entity_poly.pdbx_seq_one_letter_code
_entity_poly.pdbx_strand_id
1 'polypeptide(L)'
;MEEHGGKVRFGVVGTNFITDWVIAGARQDDRFELVAVYSRKQETADAFAAKHQIPYTFTSLEEMAKSPLIDAVYIASPNFLHAEQSILCMKHGKHVLCEKPFASNAWEVREMIAASAKYDVTLM
;
A
#
# COMPACT_ATOMS: atom_id res chain seq x y z
N MET A 1 -10.07 12.13 4.91
CA MET A 1 -8.60 11.96 4.81
C MET A 1 -7.92 13.30 5.00
N GLU A 2 -6.91 13.32 5.81
CA GLU A 2 -6.17 14.55 6.07
C GLU A 2 -5.24 14.86 4.88
N GLU A 3 -5.21 16.11 4.45
CA GLU A 3 -4.39 16.53 3.33
C GLU A 3 -3.05 17.11 3.82
N HIS A 4 -1.98 16.81 3.08
CA HIS A 4 -0.62 17.28 3.36
C HIS A 4 -0.14 18.09 2.16
N GLY A 5 -0.60 19.34 2.08
CA GLY A 5 -0.32 20.20 0.92
C GLY A 5 -0.97 19.70 -0.35
N GLY A 6 -2.15 19.05 -0.24
CA GLY A 6 -2.84 18.46 -1.38
C GLY A 6 -2.31 17.10 -1.81
N LYS A 7 -1.32 16.55 -1.09
CA LYS A 7 -0.69 15.27 -1.45
C LYS A 7 -1.28 14.11 -0.67
N VAL A 8 -1.31 12.93 -1.31
CA VAL A 8 -1.67 11.66 -0.67
C VAL A 8 -0.37 10.89 -0.46
N ARG A 9 -0.10 10.53 0.78
CA ARG A 9 1.13 9.83 1.16
C ARG A 9 0.90 8.34 1.11
N PHE A 10 1.71 7.65 0.29
CA PHE A 10 1.56 6.20 0.06
C PHE A 10 2.67 5.39 0.70
N GLY A 11 2.29 4.22 1.22
CA GLY A 11 3.19 3.11 1.48
C GLY A 11 2.99 2.06 0.40
N VAL A 12 4.06 1.41 -0.02
CA VAL A 12 3.98 0.35 -1.04
C VAL A 12 4.29 -1.01 -0.42
N VAL A 13 3.50 -2.02 -0.80
CA VAL A 13 3.68 -3.41 -0.40
C VAL A 13 4.03 -4.22 -1.65
N GLY A 14 5.26 -4.74 -1.70
CA GLY A 14 5.77 -5.46 -2.86
C GLY A 14 6.89 -4.68 -3.53
N THR A 15 7.89 -5.40 -4.00
CA THR A 15 9.12 -4.81 -4.52
C THR A 15 9.50 -5.36 -5.90
N ASN A 16 8.51 -5.84 -6.68
CA ASN A 16 8.75 -6.38 -8.01
C ASN A 16 8.83 -5.27 -9.07
N PHE A 17 9.21 -5.63 -10.31
CA PHE A 17 9.41 -4.66 -11.38
C PHE A 17 8.12 -3.97 -11.84
N ILE A 18 6.96 -4.60 -11.66
CA ILE A 18 5.67 -3.98 -11.99
C ILE A 18 5.42 -2.79 -11.06
N THR A 19 5.81 -2.93 -9.79
CA THR A 19 5.75 -1.83 -8.82
C THR A 19 6.61 -0.66 -9.30
N ASP A 20 7.80 -0.93 -9.86
CA ASP A 20 8.67 0.12 -10.39
C ASP A 20 7.95 0.94 -11.46
N TRP A 21 7.23 0.29 -12.38
CA TRP A 21 6.50 0.96 -13.46
C TRP A 21 5.37 1.84 -12.92
N VAL A 22 4.63 1.31 -11.95
CA VAL A 22 3.51 2.04 -11.36
C VAL A 22 4.03 3.28 -10.63
N ILE A 23 5.13 3.15 -9.89
CA ILE A 23 5.74 4.28 -9.19
C ILE A 23 6.17 5.36 -10.18
N ALA A 24 6.84 4.97 -11.27
CA ALA A 24 7.28 5.92 -12.28
C ALA A 24 6.11 6.70 -12.88
N GLY A 25 4.99 6.02 -13.16
CA GLY A 25 3.79 6.69 -13.67
C GLY A 25 3.12 7.57 -12.64
N ALA A 26 2.99 7.09 -11.42
CA ALA A 26 2.33 7.82 -10.33
C ALA A 26 3.08 9.10 -9.96
N ARG A 27 4.41 9.09 -10.03
CA ARG A 27 5.23 10.26 -9.70
C ARG A 27 5.09 11.42 -10.67
N GLN A 28 4.40 11.22 -11.79
CA GLN A 28 4.04 12.32 -12.69
C GLN A 28 2.87 13.14 -12.15
N ASP A 29 2.16 12.64 -11.14
CA ASP A 29 1.08 13.37 -10.49
C ASP A 29 1.61 14.06 -9.24
N ASP A 30 1.47 15.37 -9.15
CA ASP A 30 1.95 16.17 -8.02
C ASP A 30 1.30 15.80 -6.69
N ARG A 31 0.15 15.13 -6.73
CA ARG A 31 -0.56 14.72 -5.52
C ARG A 31 -0.04 13.43 -4.93
N PHE A 32 0.78 12.69 -5.66
CA PHE A 32 1.34 11.41 -5.20
C PHE A 32 2.65 11.65 -4.46
N GLU A 33 2.76 11.10 -3.25
CA GLU A 33 4.00 11.12 -2.48
C GLU A 33 4.26 9.71 -1.95
N LEU A 34 5.39 9.13 -2.34
CA LEU A 34 5.78 7.80 -1.89
C LEU A 34 6.68 7.93 -0.66
N VAL A 35 6.17 7.47 0.49
CA VAL A 35 6.78 7.74 1.78
C VAL A 35 7.42 6.49 2.40
N ALA A 36 6.83 5.32 2.18
CA ALA A 36 7.25 4.10 2.86
C ALA A 36 7.19 2.88 1.95
N VAL A 37 8.00 1.87 2.26
CA VAL A 37 7.95 0.57 1.61
C VAL A 37 7.98 -0.52 2.67
N TYR A 38 7.17 -1.56 2.45
CA TYR A 38 7.18 -2.76 3.25
C TYR A 38 7.80 -3.92 2.47
N SER A 39 8.71 -4.63 3.12
CA SER A 39 9.22 -5.92 2.65
C SER A 39 9.50 -6.79 3.88
N ARG A 40 9.38 -8.10 3.71
CA ARG A 40 9.65 -9.03 4.81
C ARG A 40 11.11 -8.99 5.26
N LYS A 41 12.02 -8.60 4.37
CA LYS A 41 13.45 -8.52 4.67
C LYS A 41 13.92 -7.08 4.63
N GLN A 42 14.67 -6.67 5.64
CA GLN A 42 15.21 -5.32 5.74
C GLN A 42 16.09 -4.96 4.54
N GLU A 43 16.92 -5.89 4.10
CA GLU A 43 17.81 -5.63 2.96
C GLU A 43 17.04 -5.37 1.67
N THR A 44 15.93 -6.08 1.45
CA THR A 44 15.07 -5.86 0.27
C THR A 44 14.37 -4.51 0.37
N ALA A 45 13.87 -4.18 1.55
CA ALA A 45 13.22 -2.88 1.79
C ALA A 45 14.21 -1.74 1.55
N ASP A 46 15.43 -1.86 2.09
CA ASP A 46 16.46 -0.83 1.95
C ASP A 46 16.88 -0.64 0.49
N ALA A 47 17.05 -1.73 -0.25
CA ALA A 47 17.43 -1.67 -1.66
C ALA A 47 16.35 -0.98 -2.49
N PHE A 48 15.09 -1.30 -2.26
CA PHE A 48 13.97 -0.70 -2.96
C PHE A 48 13.82 0.78 -2.59
N ALA A 49 13.99 1.11 -1.31
CA ALA A 49 13.94 2.48 -0.83
C ALA A 49 15.04 3.33 -1.46
N ALA A 50 16.26 2.79 -1.58
CA ALA A 50 17.36 3.49 -2.23
C ALA A 50 17.08 3.73 -3.71
N LYS A 51 16.53 2.72 -4.40
CA LYS A 51 16.18 2.80 -5.82
C LYS A 51 15.15 3.88 -6.13
N HIS A 52 14.17 4.03 -5.26
CA HIS A 52 13.03 4.95 -5.46
C HIS A 52 13.04 6.17 -4.54
N GLN A 53 14.11 6.36 -3.76
CA GLN A 53 14.23 7.50 -2.84
C GLN A 53 13.06 7.56 -1.85
N ILE A 54 12.78 6.41 -1.22
CA ILE A 54 11.71 6.28 -0.25
C ILE A 54 12.31 6.49 1.15
N PRO A 55 11.80 7.46 1.94
CA PRO A 55 12.42 7.81 3.22
C PRO A 55 12.26 6.78 4.34
N TYR A 56 11.22 5.95 4.31
CA TYR A 56 10.95 5.01 5.41
C TYR A 56 10.79 3.58 4.92
N THR A 57 11.33 2.63 5.69
CA THR A 57 11.20 1.20 5.42
C THR A 57 10.53 0.51 6.59
N PHE A 58 9.75 -0.54 6.31
CA PHE A 58 9.10 -1.36 7.32
C PHE A 58 9.27 -2.83 6.98
N THR A 59 9.51 -3.64 8.00
CA THR A 59 9.52 -5.10 7.87
C THR A 59 8.32 -5.74 8.56
N SER A 60 7.45 -4.92 9.15
CA SER A 60 6.16 -5.32 9.69
C SER A 60 5.07 -4.53 8.98
N LEU A 61 4.17 -5.24 8.31
CA LEU A 61 3.05 -4.57 7.61
C LEU A 61 2.13 -3.87 8.61
N GLU A 62 1.92 -4.47 9.77
CA GLU A 62 1.10 -3.85 10.81
C GLU A 62 1.69 -2.51 11.28
N GLU A 63 3.00 -2.46 11.45
CA GLU A 63 3.69 -1.23 11.82
C GLU A 63 3.49 -0.15 10.77
N MET A 64 3.62 -0.50 9.49
CA MET A 64 3.39 0.45 8.40
C MET A 64 1.93 0.88 8.36
N ALA A 65 0.99 -0.06 8.51
CA ALA A 65 -0.44 0.24 8.48
C ALA A 65 -0.86 1.19 9.61
N LYS A 66 -0.22 1.10 10.76
CA LYS A 66 -0.49 1.99 11.91
C LYS A 66 0.17 3.36 11.78
N SER A 67 1.13 3.51 10.90
CA SER A 67 1.96 4.71 10.84
C SER A 67 1.15 5.94 10.44
N PRO A 68 1.30 7.05 11.17
CA PRO A 68 0.69 8.32 10.77
C PRO A 68 1.39 8.97 9.58
N LEU A 69 2.49 8.39 9.10
CA LEU A 69 3.24 8.91 7.96
C LEU A 69 2.56 8.69 6.62
N ILE A 70 1.63 7.75 6.54
CA ILE A 70 0.95 7.39 5.29
C ILE A 70 -0.57 7.54 5.38
N ASP A 71 -1.21 7.80 4.25
CA ASP A 71 -2.66 7.92 4.12
C ASP A 71 -3.26 6.72 3.39
N ALA A 72 -2.47 6.09 2.53
CA ALA A 72 -2.92 5.02 1.66
C ALA A 72 -1.80 4.02 1.43
N VAL A 73 -2.18 2.82 0.97
CA VAL A 73 -1.24 1.74 0.70
C VAL A 73 -1.51 1.19 -0.70
N TYR A 74 -0.44 1.00 -1.49
CA TYR A 74 -0.51 0.31 -2.76
C TYR A 74 -0.04 -1.13 -2.56
N ILE A 75 -0.93 -2.09 -2.80
CA ILE A 75 -0.67 -3.53 -2.59
C ILE A 75 -0.32 -4.19 -3.94
N ALA A 76 0.94 -4.58 -4.10
CA ALA A 76 1.45 -5.25 -5.29
C ALA A 76 2.14 -6.58 -4.96
N SER A 77 1.78 -7.18 -3.84
CA SER A 77 2.28 -8.48 -3.40
C SER A 77 1.61 -9.63 -4.19
N PRO A 78 2.03 -10.90 -3.98
CA PRO A 78 1.35 -12.05 -4.61
C PRO A 78 -0.14 -12.09 -4.29
N ASN A 79 -0.95 -12.53 -5.27
CA ASN A 79 -2.42 -12.50 -5.20
C ASN A 79 -3.01 -13.08 -3.93
N PHE A 80 -2.46 -14.18 -3.44
CA PHE A 80 -3.02 -14.87 -2.27
C PHE A 80 -2.90 -14.05 -0.97
N LEU A 81 -2.10 -12.99 -0.98
CA LEU A 81 -1.94 -12.10 0.18
C LEU A 81 -2.79 -10.83 0.08
N HIS A 82 -3.38 -10.55 -1.08
CA HIS A 82 -4.07 -9.27 -1.31
C HIS A 82 -5.19 -8.99 -0.32
N ALA A 83 -6.08 -9.97 -0.08
CA ALA A 83 -7.21 -9.79 0.82
C ALA A 83 -6.74 -9.52 2.25
N GLU A 84 -5.85 -10.37 2.76
CA GLU A 84 -5.34 -10.25 4.12
C GLU A 84 -4.64 -8.91 4.34
N GLN A 85 -3.75 -8.55 3.45
CA GLN A 85 -2.98 -7.32 3.57
C GLN A 85 -3.85 -6.07 3.43
N SER A 86 -4.79 -6.09 2.48
CA SER A 86 -5.71 -4.97 2.26
C SER A 86 -6.58 -4.74 3.49
N ILE A 87 -7.15 -5.81 4.04
CA ILE A 87 -8.03 -5.71 5.22
C ILE A 87 -7.23 -5.18 6.41
N LEU A 88 -6.01 -5.65 6.62
CA LEU A 88 -5.15 -5.16 7.70
C LEU A 88 -4.93 -3.65 7.57
N CYS A 89 -4.60 -3.16 6.38
CA CYS A 89 -4.38 -1.73 6.17
C CYS A 89 -5.66 -0.92 6.38
N MET A 90 -6.78 -1.40 5.86
CA MET A 90 -8.08 -0.71 6.02
C MET A 90 -8.52 -0.66 7.48
N LYS A 91 -8.23 -1.71 8.26
CA LYS A 91 -8.51 -1.76 9.69
C LYS A 91 -7.83 -0.61 10.45
N HIS A 92 -6.67 -0.18 9.97
CA HIS A 92 -5.93 0.93 10.57
C HIS A 92 -6.20 2.27 9.90
N GLY A 93 -7.29 2.36 9.12
CA GLY A 93 -7.74 3.61 8.53
C GLY A 93 -7.04 4.03 7.26
N LYS A 94 -6.33 3.12 6.59
CA LYS A 94 -5.64 3.45 5.35
C LYS A 94 -6.49 3.09 4.14
N HIS A 95 -6.48 3.96 3.14
CA HIS A 95 -7.08 3.66 1.85
C HIS A 95 -6.19 2.65 1.13
N VAL A 96 -6.78 1.82 0.28
CA VAL A 96 -6.04 0.73 -0.39
C VAL A 96 -6.25 0.78 -1.90
N LEU A 97 -5.14 0.77 -2.63
CA LEU A 97 -5.10 0.52 -4.06
C LEU A 97 -4.43 -0.85 -4.23
N CYS A 98 -5.18 -1.83 -4.74
CA CYS A 98 -4.71 -3.20 -4.84
C CYS A 98 -4.60 -3.64 -6.29
N GLU A 99 -3.45 -4.27 -6.64
CA GLU A 99 -3.25 -4.83 -7.97
C GLU A 99 -4.25 -5.96 -8.26
N LYS A 100 -4.61 -6.09 -9.52
CA LYS A 100 -5.52 -7.17 -9.96
C LYS A 100 -4.75 -8.47 -10.19
N PRO A 101 -5.40 -9.61 -9.96
CA PRO A 101 -6.71 -9.74 -9.33
C PRO A 101 -6.65 -9.37 -7.85
N PHE A 102 -7.73 -8.79 -7.33
CA PHE A 102 -7.77 -8.34 -5.93
C PHE A 102 -7.51 -9.48 -4.94
N ALA A 103 -7.99 -10.67 -5.26
CA ALA A 103 -7.89 -11.81 -4.36
C ALA A 103 -8.02 -13.11 -5.15
N SER A 104 -7.81 -14.23 -4.47
CA SER A 104 -7.81 -15.56 -5.08
C SER A 104 -9.20 -16.08 -5.41
N ASN A 105 -10.25 -15.54 -4.78
CA ASN A 105 -11.64 -15.99 -5.01
C ASN A 105 -12.64 -14.90 -4.62
N ALA A 106 -13.91 -15.15 -4.99
CA ALA A 106 -14.99 -14.18 -4.77
C ALA A 106 -15.28 -13.92 -3.28
N TRP A 107 -15.06 -14.91 -2.42
CA TRP A 107 -15.24 -14.76 -0.99
C TRP A 107 -14.28 -13.69 -0.44
N GLU A 108 -13.02 -13.78 -0.81
CA GLU A 108 -12.00 -12.82 -0.37
C GLU A 108 -12.30 -11.41 -0.89
N VAL A 109 -12.76 -11.28 -2.14
CA VAL A 109 -13.16 -9.97 -2.68
C VAL A 109 -14.28 -9.36 -1.85
N ARG A 110 -15.28 -10.16 -1.50
CA ARG A 110 -16.39 -9.68 -0.66
C ARG A 110 -15.91 -9.25 0.72
N GLU A 111 -14.97 -9.98 1.30
CA GLU A 111 -14.38 -9.61 2.60
C GLU A 111 -13.64 -8.27 2.51
N MET A 112 -12.92 -8.03 1.42
CA MET A 112 -12.22 -6.76 1.20
C MET A 112 -13.21 -5.60 1.07
N ILE A 113 -14.29 -5.78 0.31
CA ILE A 113 -15.32 -4.76 0.12
C ILE A 113 -16.03 -4.47 1.43
N ALA A 114 -16.36 -5.50 2.21
CA ALA A 114 -16.99 -5.34 3.52
C ALA A 114 -16.08 -4.55 4.48
N ALA A 115 -14.78 -4.82 4.46
CA ALA A 115 -13.82 -4.11 5.29
C ALA A 115 -13.74 -2.62 4.90
N SER A 116 -13.76 -2.31 3.60
CA SER A 116 -13.71 -0.90 3.18
C SER A 116 -14.93 -0.13 3.68
N ALA A 117 -16.10 -0.75 3.66
CA ALA A 117 -17.31 -0.13 4.20
C ALA A 117 -17.26 0.00 5.72
N LYS A 118 -16.82 -1.07 6.41
CA LYS A 118 -16.75 -1.10 7.87
C LYS A 118 -15.80 -0.04 8.44
N TYR A 119 -14.66 0.15 7.80
CA TYR A 119 -13.64 1.08 8.27
C TYR A 119 -13.67 2.44 7.57
N ASP A 120 -14.66 2.64 6.70
CA ASP A 120 -14.90 3.91 5.98
C ASP A 120 -13.65 4.39 5.23
N VAL A 121 -13.07 3.51 4.44
CA VAL A 121 -11.92 3.81 3.61
C VAL A 121 -12.16 3.38 2.17
N THR A 122 -11.36 3.91 1.24
CA THR A 122 -11.47 3.59 -0.18
C THR A 122 -10.67 2.34 -0.53
N LEU A 123 -11.28 1.46 -1.32
CA LEU A 123 -10.63 0.29 -1.91
C LEU A 123 -10.74 0.41 -3.43
N MET A 124 -9.61 0.37 -4.11
CA MET A 124 -9.55 0.40 -5.58
C MET A 124 -8.69 -0.72 -6.12
#